data_0364e2bdf133e6f26d24985d308a421b
#
_entry.id   0364e2bdf133e6f26d24985d308a421b
#
_cell.length_a   1.000
_cell.length_b   1.000
_cell.length_c   1.000
_cell.angle_alpha   90.00
_cell.angle_beta   90.00
_cell.angle_gamma   90.00
#
_symmetry.space_group_name_H-M   'P 1'
#
loop_
_entity.id
_entity.type
_entity.pdbx_description
1 polymer ?
#
loop_
_entity_poly.entity_id
_entity_poly.type
_entity_poly.pdbx_seq_one_letter_code
_entity_poly.pdbx_strand_id
1 'polypeptide(L)'
;MDGSVQCTVNLREELTCVICCDLFSEPVMLDCMHHFCKACIQGYWDSCDRVPSCPQCRREFPGRAFRTHYLLAGLVEKVRRCGSAEHRHKMQKHLEEALQARREEMESLARRKRAAQEAMGGLTNVSGELNVKIRAEFSHLHQILEEVERAVLAELGKKEEQSLVQLRGDVQRLEEGMSVLQRDMERIEQALSMMEEVSLLEVESLDIRPSVCVETQPAFDLERYRDSHGGPLQYIFWRQMLRSICPAPTPLTFDPESAHPSLVFSRDLTAVTERNRPCAVPSSPRRFLQCVNVLSSQTFDNGKHYWEVWVGTKTKWDLGVAAEDVDRAAKVKLCPENGYWTLRLRNRTEYWATTTPGVRLAPRRPPRKVGVFLDCQEGTVAFFDAGDMSHLFTFHQVSAERYCPFFSTCFSDGGENVAPMYLCRLSL
;
A
#
# COMPACT_ATOMS: atom_id res chain seq x y z
N MET A 1 -7.63 -52.12 -9.45
CA MET A 1 -6.45 -52.77 -10.08
C MET A 1 -6.64 -54.25 -10.38
N ASP A 2 -7.85 -54.81 -10.26
CA ASP A 2 -8.08 -56.30 -10.42
C ASP A 2 -8.44 -56.74 -11.86
N GLY A 3 -8.85 -55.83 -12.75
CA GLY A 3 -9.31 -56.23 -14.07
C GLY A 3 -8.23 -56.64 -15.09
N SER A 4 -6.99 -56.15 -14.94
CA SER A 4 -5.92 -56.38 -15.91
C SER A 4 -5.18 -57.73 -15.70
N VAL A 5 -5.13 -58.20 -14.46
CA VAL A 5 -4.48 -59.49 -14.12
C VAL A 5 -5.36 -60.65 -14.54
N GLN A 6 -6.68 -60.54 -14.35
CA GLN A 6 -7.65 -61.56 -14.73
C GLN A 6 -7.70 -61.77 -16.26
N CYS A 7 -7.59 -60.66 -17.04
CA CYS A 7 -7.60 -60.74 -18.49
C CYS A 7 -6.34 -61.40 -19.08
N THR A 8 -5.17 -61.20 -18.46
CA THR A 8 -3.90 -61.82 -18.91
C THR A 8 -3.81 -63.31 -18.59
N VAL A 9 -4.43 -63.80 -17.51
CA VAL A 9 -4.48 -65.24 -17.15
C VAL A 9 -5.35 -65.94 -18.16
N ASN A 10 -6.55 -65.43 -18.49
CA ASN A 10 -7.44 -66.05 -19.49
C ASN A 10 -6.81 -66.12 -20.89
N LEU A 11 -6.11 -65.06 -21.30
CA LEU A 11 -5.46 -65.02 -22.63
C LEU A 11 -4.32 -66.05 -22.75
N ARG A 12 -3.61 -66.33 -21.66
CA ARG A 12 -2.54 -67.32 -21.64
C ARG A 12 -3.07 -68.78 -21.76
N GLU A 13 -4.21 -69.06 -21.16
CA GLU A 13 -4.88 -70.37 -21.28
C GLU A 13 -5.32 -70.61 -22.72
N GLU A 14 -5.91 -69.65 -23.39
CA GLU A 14 -6.32 -69.69 -24.79
C GLU A 14 -5.16 -69.84 -25.78
N LEU A 15 -3.95 -69.40 -25.40
CA LEU A 15 -2.74 -69.53 -26.19
C LEU A 15 -1.88 -70.76 -25.88
N THR A 16 -2.43 -71.67 -25.10
CA THR A 16 -1.74 -72.92 -24.64
C THR A 16 -2.13 -74.16 -25.46
N CYS A 17 -1.15 -74.93 -25.87
CA CYS A 17 -1.34 -76.12 -26.58
C CYS A 17 -1.82 -77.21 -25.63
N VAL A 18 -2.95 -77.92 -25.94
CA VAL A 18 -3.53 -79.01 -25.11
C VAL A 18 -2.71 -80.27 -25.07
N ILE A 19 -1.70 -80.45 -25.95
CA ILE A 19 -0.82 -81.59 -25.99
C ILE A 19 0.38 -81.40 -25.05
N CYS A 20 1.07 -80.29 -25.11
CA CYS A 20 2.25 -79.98 -24.27
C CYS A 20 1.96 -79.16 -23.04
N CYS A 21 0.76 -78.60 -22.91
CA CYS A 21 0.34 -77.71 -21.82
C CYS A 21 1.22 -76.49 -21.70
N ASP A 22 1.85 -76.01 -22.80
CA ASP A 22 2.66 -74.79 -22.84
C ASP A 22 2.17 -73.90 -23.99
N LEU A 23 2.63 -72.57 -24.00
CA LEU A 23 2.30 -71.68 -25.03
C LEU A 23 2.64 -72.28 -26.42
N PHE A 24 1.76 -72.02 -27.40
CA PHE A 24 1.97 -72.58 -28.77
C PHE A 24 3.39 -72.21 -29.28
N SER A 25 4.02 -73.26 -29.87
CA SER A 25 5.26 -73.14 -30.62
C SER A 25 4.96 -73.52 -32.07
N GLU A 26 5.22 -72.65 -33.01
CA GLU A 26 4.81 -72.82 -34.43
C GLU A 26 3.34 -73.26 -34.54
N PRO A 27 2.37 -72.44 -34.10
CA PRO A 27 0.96 -72.87 -34.06
C PRO A 27 0.44 -73.21 -35.41
N VAL A 28 -0.17 -74.35 -35.53
CA VAL A 28 -0.85 -74.83 -36.73
C VAL A 28 -2.32 -75.17 -36.44
N MET A 29 -3.15 -74.98 -37.46
CA MET A 29 -4.58 -75.15 -37.40
C MET A 29 -4.95 -76.35 -38.29
N LEU A 30 -5.74 -77.26 -37.77
CA LEU A 30 -6.34 -78.41 -38.50
C LEU A 30 -7.64 -77.92 -39.19
N ASP A 31 -8.14 -78.67 -40.17
CA ASP A 31 -9.40 -78.38 -40.87
C ASP A 31 -10.64 -78.41 -39.94
N CYS A 32 -10.53 -78.86 -38.74
CA CYS A 32 -11.52 -78.78 -37.67
C CYS A 32 -11.38 -77.50 -36.81
N MET A 33 -10.50 -76.59 -37.22
CA MET A 33 -10.23 -75.28 -36.56
C MET A 33 -9.54 -75.41 -35.20
N HIS A 34 -9.11 -76.56 -34.74
CA HIS A 34 -8.33 -76.72 -33.55
C HIS A 34 -6.85 -76.38 -33.78
N HIS A 35 -6.17 -75.85 -32.77
CA HIS A 35 -4.81 -75.35 -32.84
C HIS A 35 -3.88 -76.20 -31.95
N PHE A 36 -2.69 -76.50 -32.45
CA PHE A 36 -1.63 -77.27 -31.77
C PHE A 36 -0.26 -76.67 -32.13
N CYS A 37 0.75 -76.97 -31.31
CA CYS A 37 2.11 -76.84 -31.80
C CYS A 37 2.35 -77.77 -32.96
N LYS A 38 3.07 -77.29 -33.97
CA LYS A 38 3.41 -78.10 -35.15
C LYS A 38 4.07 -79.43 -34.75
N ALA A 39 5.12 -79.35 -33.92
CA ALA A 39 5.81 -80.53 -33.42
C ALA A 39 4.90 -81.45 -32.61
N CYS A 40 3.98 -80.91 -31.77
CA CYS A 40 3.09 -81.71 -30.97
C CYS A 40 2.07 -82.48 -31.79
N ILE A 41 1.45 -81.88 -32.79
CA ILE A 41 0.48 -82.60 -33.65
C ILE A 41 1.15 -83.63 -34.56
N GLN A 42 2.36 -83.29 -35.06
CA GLN A 42 3.14 -84.24 -35.82
C GLN A 42 3.52 -85.48 -34.98
N GLY A 43 4.11 -85.29 -33.79
CA GLY A 43 4.46 -86.38 -32.84
C GLY A 43 3.26 -87.17 -32.41
N TYR A 44 2.07 -86.54 -32.22
CA TYR A 44 0.84 -87.29 -31.92
C TYR A 44 0.43 -88.19 -33.07
N TRP A 45 0.51 -87.70 -34.33
CA TRP A 45 0.19 -88.50 -35.49
C TRP A 45 1.24 -89.64 -35.80
N ASP A 46 2.50 -89.38 -35.43
CA ASP A 46 3.58 -90.32 -35.63
C ASP A 46 3.50 -91.46 -34.63
N SER A 47 2.91 -91.31 -33.44
CA SER A 47 2.70 -92.30 -32.39
C SER A 47 1.45 -93.10 -32.58
N CYS A 48 0.61 -92.85 -33.59
CA CYS A 48 -0.64 -93.52 -33.83
C CYS A 48 -0.62 -94.25 -35.19
N ASP A 49 -0.69 -95.59 -35.19
CA ASP A 49 -0.81 -96.40 -36.40
C ASP A 49 -2.20 -96.35 -37.09
N ARG A 50 -2.97 -95.32 -36.79
CA ARG A 50 -4.34 -95.12 -37.26
C ARG A 50 -4.42 -93.95 -38.21
N VAL A 51 -5.62 -93.72 -38.84
CA VAL A 51 -5.92 -92.51 -39.66
C VAL A 51 -5.64 -91.25 -38.83
N PRO A 52 -4.97 -90.26 -39.37
CA PRO A 52 -4.69 -89.01 -38.67
C PRO A 52 -5.97 -88.39 -38.11
N SER A 53 -6.01 -88.09 -36.80
CA SER A 53 -7.19 -87.48 -36.15
C SER A 53 -6.82 -86.28 -35.29
N CYS A 54 -7.80 -85.41 -34.96
CA CYS A 54 -7.64 -84.31 -34.05
C CYS A 54 -7.62 -84.78 -32.60
N PRO A 55 -6.59 -84.51 -31.79
CA PRO A 55 -6.56 -84.92 -30.36
C PRO A 55 -7.70 -84.29 -29.53
N GLN A 56 -8.25 -83.17 -29.95
CA GLN A 56 -9.25 -82.37 -29.20
C GLN A 56 -10.69 -82.78 -29.55
N CYS A 57 -11.04 -82.95 -30.84
CA CYS A 57 -12.39 -83.32 -31.26
C CYS A 57 -12.50 -84.72 -31.96
N ARG A 58 -11.40 -85.46 -32.09
CA ARG A 58 -11.31 -86.81 -32.67
C ARG A 58 -11.75 -86.92 -34.13
N ARG A 59 -11.91 -85.77 -34.84
CA ARG A 59 -12.23 -85.77 -36.26
C ARG A 59 -11.05 -86.40 -37.04
N GLU A 60 -11.33 -87.36 -37.91
CA GLU A 60 -10.35 -88.04 -38.79
C GLU A 60 -10.13 -87.20 -40.04
N PHE A 61 -8.91 -87.24 -40.57
CA PHE A 61 -8.50 -86.55 -41.78
C PHE A 61 -7.90 -87.46 -42.82
N PRO A 62 -8.12 -87.19 -44.09
CA PRO A 62 -7.60 -88.09 -45.19
C PRO A 62 -6.08 -88.06 -45.33
N GLY A 63 -5.41 -87.12 -44.62
CA GLY A 63 -3.96 -86.89 -44.64
C GLY A 63 -3.45 -86.06 -43.50
N ARG A 64 -2.13 -85.98 -43.35
CA ARG A 64 -1.46 -85.18 -42.29
C ARG A 64 -1.30 -83.73 -42.70
N ALA A 65 -2.37 -82.99 -43.14
CA ALA A 65 -2.32 -81.60 -43.57
C ALA A 65 -2.71 -80.70 -42.40
N PHE A 66 -2.00 -79.58 -42.30
CA PHE A 66 -2.30 -78.48 -41.40
C PHE A 66 -1.89 -77.15 -42.02
N ARG A 67 -2.48 -76.06 -41.56
CA ARG A 67 -2.14 -74.69 -41.97
C ARG A 67 -1.45 -73.96 -40.86
N THR A 68 -0.35 -73.26 -41.14
CA THR A 68 0.32 -72.35 -40.17
C THR A 68 -0.60 -71.23 -39.79
N HIS A 69 -0.77 -70.93 -38.51
CA HIS A 69 -1.62 -69.86 -38.01
C HIS A 69 -0.77 -68.65 -37.59
N TYR A 70 -0.41 -67.73 -38.51
CA TYR A 70 0.46 -66.63 -38.29
C TYR A 70 -0.04 -65.64 -37.28
N LEU A 71 -1.37 -65.39 -37.23
CA LEU A 71 -1.95 -64.45 -36.21
C LEU A 71 -1.71 -64.99 -34.80
N LEU A 72 -1.96 -66.30 -34.60
CA LEU A 72 -1.76 -66.94 -33.30
C LEU A 72 -0.28 -66.97 -32.89
N ALA A 73 0.62 -67.18 -33.84
CA ALA A 73 2.07 -67.06 -33.62
C ALA A 73 2.48 -65.67 -33.17
N GLY A 74 1.93 -64.62 -33.81
CA GLY A 74 2.18 -63.21 -33.44
C GLY A 74 1.64 -62.88 -32.02
N LEU A 75 0.49 -63.41 -31.65
CA LEU A 75 -0.07 -63.21 -30.32
C LEU A 75 0.76 -63.89 -29.22
N VAL A 76 1.16 -65.15 -29.45
CA VAL A 76 2.05 -65.90 -28.56
C VAL A 76 3.38 -65.17 -28.33
N GLU A 77 3.98 -64.68 -29.40
CA GLU A 77 5.24 -63.92 -29.32
C GLU A 77 5.09 -62.64 -28.51
N LYS A 78 3.98 -61.89 -28.65
CA LYS A 78 3.68 -60.74 -27.82
C LYS A 78 3.53 -61.12 -26.33
N VAL A 79 2.80 -62.21 -26.03
CA VAL A 79 2.64 -62.67 -24.66
C VAL A 79 3.96 -63.16 -24.05
N ARG A 80 4.82 -63.79 -24.82
CA ARG A 80 6.18 -64.18 -24.38
C ARG A 80 7.03 -62.96 -24.06
N ARG A 81 6.97 -61.91 -24.89
CA ARG A 81 7.69 -60.64 -24.64
C ARG A 81 7.19 -59.95 -23.37
N CYS A 82 5.87 -59.84 -23.17
CA CYS A 82 5.31 -59.23 -21.95
C CYS A 82 5.70 -60.00 -20.67
N GLY A 83 5.96 -61.29 -20.78
CA GLY A 83 6.40 -62.14 -19.65
C GLY A 83 7.92 -62.21 -19.46
N SER A 84 8.73 -61.59 -20.36
CA SER A 84 10.20 -61.66 -20.27
C SER A 84 10.74 -60.93 -19.06
N ALA A 85 11.81 -61.39 -18.46
CA ALA A 85 12.47 -60.72 -17.34
C ALA A 85 12.94 -59.30 -17.71
N GLU A 86 13.36 -59.13 -18.95
CA GLU A 86 13.80 -57.82 -19.47
C GLU A 86 12.65 -56.81 -19.58
N HIS A 87 11.45 -57.24 -20.03
CA HIS A 87 10.28 -56.35 -20.09
C HIS A 87 9.79 -55.95 -18.69
N ARG A 88 9.79 -56.90 -17.73
CA ARG A 88 9.47 -56.59 -16.33
C ARG A 88 10.47 -55.61 -15.72
N HIS A 89 11.77 -55.79 -15.97
CA HIS A 89 12.79 -54.89 -15.47
C HIS A 89 12.65 -53.47 -16.03
N LYS A 90 12.37 -53.30 -17.35
CA LYS A 90 12.09 -52.00 -17.96
C LYS A 90 10.85 -51.34 -17.35
N MET A 91 9.79 -52.09 -17.14
CA MET A 91 8.55 -51.59 -16.53
C MET A 91 8.79 -51.17 -15.07
N GLN A 92 9.52 -51.98 -14.31
CA GLN A 92 9.88 -51.67 -12.92
C GLN A 92 10.69 -50.38 -12.84
N LYS A 93 11.72 -50.21 -13.68
CA LYS A 93 12.54 -49.00 -13.74
C LYS A 93 11.70 -47.77 -14.08
N HIS A 94 10.78 -47.89 -15.06
CA HIS A 94 9.89 -46.79 -15.42
C HIS A 94 8.95 -46.36 -14.25
N LEU A 95 8.43 -47.35 -13.50
CA LEU A 95 7.59 -47.10 -12.34
C LEU A 95 8.40 -46.47 -11.18
N GLU A 96 9.67 -46.87 -10.97
CA GLU A 96 10.57 -46.29 -9.99
C GLU A 96 10.90 -44.85 -10.33
N GLU A 97 11.21 -44.53 -11.61
CA GLU A 97 11.42 -43.19 -12.11
C GLU A 97 10.17 -42.29 -11.92
N ALA A 98 9.00 -42.80 -12.26
CA ALA A 98 7.73 -42.09 -12.07
C ALA A 98 7.43 -41.85 -10.57
N LEU A 99 7.71 -42.83 -9.71
CA LEU A 99 7.56 -42.67 -8.26
C LEU A 99 8.51 -41.63 -7.70
N GLN A 100 9.75 -41.63 -8.15
CA GLN A 100 10.74 -40.65 -7.73
C GLN A 100 10.31 -39.20 -8.15
N ALA A 101 9.86 -39.00 -9.38
CA ALA A 101 9.34 -37.74 -9.84
C ALA A 101 8.16 -37.22 -8.99
N ARG A 102 7.24 -38.12 -8.61
CA ARG A 102 6.11 -37.77 -7.72
C ARG A 102 6.56 -37.41 -6.30
N ARG A 103 7.60 -38.07 -5.79
CA ARG A 103 8.19 -37.71 -4.48
C ARG A 103 8.78 -36.31 -4.50
N GLU A 104 9.54 -35.96 -5.54
CA GLU A 104 10.12 -34.63 -5.71
C GLU A 104 9.04 -33.55 -5.84
N GLU A 105 7.98 -33.81 -6.61
CA GLU A 105 6.81 -32.92 -6.70
C GLU A 105 6.12 -32.73 -5.34
N MET A 106 5.92 -33.82 -4.59
CA MET A 106 5.34 -33.81 -3.24
C MET A 106 6.20 -32.95 -2.28
N GLU A 107 7.51 -33.14 -2.29
CA GLU A 107 8.42 -32.31 -1.48
C GLU A 107 8.38 -30.85 -1.85
N SER A 108 8.30 -30.52 -3.15
CA SER A 108 8.15 -29.16 -3.62
C SER A 108 6.85 -28.52 -3.11
N LEU A 109 5.73 -29.25 -3.21
CA LEU A 109 4.44 -28.81 -2.67
C LEU A 109 4.48 -28.64 -1.15
N ALA A 110 5.15 -29.56 -0.42
CA ALA A 110 5.31 -29.47 1.02
C ALA A 110 6.11 -28.23 1.44
N ARG A 111 7.19 -27.88 0.72
CA ARG A 111 7.95 -26.65 0.94
C ARG A 111 7.09 -25.41 0.72
N ARG A 112 6.34 -25.35 -0.41
CA ARG A 112 5.43 -24.24 -0.71
C ARG A 112 4.32 -24.10 0.33
N LYS A 113 3.75 -25.23 0.81
CA LYS A 113 2.75 -25.22 1.88
C LYS A 113 3.30 -24.62 3.18
N ARG A 114 4.51 -25.02 3.61
CA ARG A 114 5.16 -24.46 4.81
C ARG A 114 5.40 -22.98 4.67
N ALA A 115 5.97 -22.52 3.54
CA ALA A 115 6.19 -21.11 3.30
C ALA A 115 4.89 -20.28 3.32
N ALA A 116 3.80 -20.81 2.76
CA ALA A 116 2.49 -20.16 2.82
C ALA A 116 1.94 -20.11 4.26
N GLN A 117 2.12 -21.17 5.06
CA GLN A 117 1.70 -21.16 6.47
C GLN A 117 2.50 -20.18 7.32
N GLU A 118 3.81 -20.07 7.11
CA GLU A 118 4.67 -19.08 7.75
C GLU A 118 4.25 -17.65 7.37
N ALA A 119 3.97 -17.42 6.08
CA ALA A 119 3.47 -16.13 5.61
C ALA A 119 2.10 -15.77 6.22
N MET A 120 1.20 -16.74 6.40
CA MET A 120 -0.09 -16.53 7.08
C MET A 120 0.12 -16.12 8.55
N GLY A 121 1.02 -16.81 9.27
CA GLY A 121 1.37 -16.44 10.64
C GLY A 121 1.96 -15.04 10.74
N GLY A 122 2.91 -14.72 9.86
CA GLY A 122 3.51 -13.39 9.77
C GLY A 122 2.47 -12.30 9.47
N LEU A 123 1.56 -12.55 8.53
CA LEU A 123 0.48 -11.59 8.20
C LEU A 123 -0.43 -11.32 9.41
N THR A 124 -0.80 -12.36 10.16
CA THR A 124 -1.65 -12.22 11.36
C THR A 124 -0.97 -11.36 12.42
N ASN A 125 0.32 -11.58 12.66
CA ASN A 125 1.09 -10.80 13.63
C ASN A 125 1.21 -9.32 13.20
N VAL A 126 1.63 -9.06 11.97
CA VAL A 126 1.74 -7.69 11.43
C VAL A 126 0.39 -6.97 11.44
N SER A 127 -0.70 -7.66 11.08
CA SER A 127 -2.05 -7.09 11.14
C SER A 127 -2.45 -6.75 12.58
N GLY A 128 -2.08 -7.59 13.56
CA GLY A 128 -2.31 -7.34 14.98
C GLY A 128 -1.56 -6.08 15.47
N GLU A 129 -0.29 -5.98 15.15
CA GLU A 129 0.55 -4.80 15.50
C GLU A 129 -0.01 -3.51 14.88
N LEU A 130 -0.38 -3.55 13.59
CA LEU A 130 -0.99 -2.42 12.90
C LEU A 130 -2.34 -2.02 13.53
N ASN A 131 -3.17 -2.98 13.94
CA ASN A 131 -4.43 -2.69 14.61
C ASN A 131 -4.20 -1.92 15.92
N VAL A 132 -3.24 -2.35 16.74
CA VAL A 132 -2.86 -1.66 17.98
C VAL A 132 -2.37 -0.24 17.68
N LYS A 133 -1.46 -0.09 16.70
CA LYS A 133 -0.91 1.21 16.30
C LYS A 133 -2.02 2.16 15.81
N ILE A 134 -2.89 1.69 14.92
CA ILE A 134 -4.01 2.50 14.40
C ILE A 134 -4.94 2.95 15.55
N ARG A 135 -5.28 2.06 16.48
CA ARG A 135 -6.12 2.42 17.63
C ARG A 135 -5.45 3.46 18.54
N ALA A 136 -4.14 3.35 18.75
CA ALA A 136 -3.37 4.33 19.53
C ALA A 136 -3.39 5.72 18.86
N GLU A 137 -3.21 5.79 17.54
CA GLU A 137 -3.29 7.06 16.80
C GLU A 137 -4.69 7.69 16.85
N PHE A 138 -5.75 6.88 16.72
CA PHE A 138 -7.12 7.38 16.92
C PHE A 138 -7.37 7.86 18.34
N SER A 139 -6.87 7.16 19.36
CA SER A 139 -7.00 7.59 20.76
C SER A 139 -6.29 8.93 21.00
N HIS A 140 -5.11 9.11 20.38
CA HIS A 140 -4.40 10.38 20.43
C HIS A 140 -5.17 11.52 19.76
N LEU A 141 -5.77 11.27 18.58
CA LEU A 141 -6.61 12.26 17.90
C LEU A 141 -7.85 12.63 18.73
N HIS A 142 -8.49 11.68 19.42
CA HIS A 142 -9.60 11.96 20.33
C HIS A 142 -9.15 12.85 21.48
N GLN A 143 -7.99 12.57 22.08
CA GLN A 143 -7.43 13.41 23.13
C GLN A 143 -7.19 14.86 22.66
N ILE A 144 -6.58 15.03 21.48
CA ILE A 144 -6.38 16.37 20.89
C ILE A 144 -7.72 17.08 20.70
N LEU A 145 -8.73 16.38 20.20
CA LEU A 145 -10.07 16.95 20.00
C LEU A 145 -10.71 17.41 21.32
N GLU A 146 -10.63 16.59 22.36
CA GLU A 146 -11.14 16.93 23.69
C GLU A 146 -10.40 18.12 24.32
N GLU A 147 -9.08 18.23 24.10
CA GLU A 147 -8.28 19.37 24.55
C GLU A 147 -8.68 20.66 23.85
N VAL A 148 -8.89 20.63 22.53
CA VAL A 148 -9.35 21.77 21.73
C VAL A 148 -10.74 22.20 22.16
N GLU A 149 -11.69 21.25 22.33
CA GLU A 149 -13.04 21.53 22.80
C GLU A 149 -13.01 22.23 24.17
N ARG A 150 -12.27 21.68 25.13
CA ARG A 150 -12.14 22.23 26.48
C ARG A 150 -11.56 23.65 26.47
N ALA A 151 -10.53 23.89 25.64
CA ALA A 151 -9.91 25.20 25.52
C ALA A 151 -10.87 26.25 24.92
N VAL A 152 -11.63 25.89 23.88
CA VAL A 152 -12.62 26.76 23.24
C VAL A 152 -13.76 27.11 24.19
N LEU A 153 -14.31 26.13 24.91
CA LEU A 153 -15.39 26.34 25.87
C LEU A 153 -14.90 27.19 27.04
N ALA A 154 -13.68 26.98 27.51
CA ALA A 154 -13.09 27.81 28.61
C ALA A 154 -12.90 29.26 28.14
N GLU A 155 -12.47 29.52 26.91
CA GLU A 155 -12.34 30.88 26.38
C GLU A 155 -13.70 31.58 26.22
N LEU A 156 -14.71 30.84 25.76
CA LEU A 156 -16.09 31.35 25.65
C LEU A 156 -16.62 31.74 27.05
N GLY A 157 -16.49 30.84 28.04
CA GLY A 157 -16.93 31.12 29.41
C GLY A 157 -16.21 32.30 30.04
N LYS A 158 -14.92 32.49 29.79
CA LYS A 158 -14.16 33.65 30.25
C LYS A 158 -14.69 34.96 29.63
N LYS A 159 -15.01 34.96 28.35
CA LYS A 159 -15.58 36.16 27.69
C LYS A 159 -16.98 36.46 28.17
N GLU A 160 -17.80 35.42 28.38
CA GLU A 160 -19.13 35.56 28.96
C GLU A 160 -19.04 36.22 30.36
N GLU A 161 -18.19 35.72 31.26
CA GLU A 161 -18.03 36.27 32.60
C GLU A 161 -17.52 37.72 32.57
N GLN A 162 -16.55 38.03 31.69
CA GLN A 162 -16.09 39.41 31.53
C GLN A 162 -17.21 40.36 31.10
N SER A 163 -18.05 39.94 30.13
CA SER A 163 -19.20 40.73 29.69
C SER A 163 -20.26 40.90 30.76
N LEU A 164 -20.55 39.84 31.54
CA LEU A 164 -21.48 39.88 32.63
C LEU A 164 -21.01 40.79 33.76
N VAL A 165 -19.72 40.78 34.12
CA VAL A 165 -19.15 41.67 35.14
C VAL A 165 -19.33 43.14 34.67
N GLN A 166 -19.06 43.46 33.42
CA GLN A 166 -19.26 44.79 32.90
C GLN A 166 -20.72 45.23 32.96
N LEU A 167 -21.64 44.38 32.46
CA LEU A 167 -23.08 44.68 32.48
C LEU A 167 -23.64 44.83 33.90
N ARG A 168 -23.22 44.02 34.86
CA ARG A 168 -23.59 44.15 36.28
C ARG A 168 -23.12 45.51 36.83
N GLY A 169 -21.89 45.94 36.50
CA GLY A 169 -21.40 47.25 36.88
C GLY A 169 -22.20 48.39 36.27
N ASP A 170 -22.65 48.22 35.01
CA ASP A 170 -23.51 49.22 34.34
C ASP A 170 -24.89 49.30 35.03
N VAL A 171 -25.52 48.15 35.33
CA VAL A 171 -26.80 48.10 36.06
C VAL A 171 -26.67 48.78 37.43
N GLN A 172 -25.62 48.50 38.19
CA GLN A 172 -25.41 49.13 39.49
C GLN A 172 -25.30 50.65 39.38
N ARG A 173 -24.52 51.20 38.42
CA ARG A 173 -24.41 52.65 38.16
C ARG A 173 -25.76 53.27 37.79
N LEU A 174 -26.58 52.59 36.99
CA LEU A 174 -27.92 53.05 36.65
C LEU A 174 -28.85 53.04 37.85
N GLU A 175 -28.81 52.02 38.70
CA GLU A 175 -29.59 51.96 39.95
C GLU A 175 -29.21 53.07 40.92
N GLU A 176 -27.93 53.35 41.10
CA GLU A 176 -27.44 54.46 41.90
C GLU A 176 -27.90 55.79 41.32
N GLY A 177 -27.81 56.01 40.01
CA GLY A 177 -28.32 57.17 39.32
C GLY A 177 -29.84 57.34 39.49
N MET A 178 -30.61 56.25 39.32
CA MET A 178 -32.06 56.29 39.55
C MET A 178 -32.41 56.67 41.03
N SER A 179 -31.66 56.14 41.98
CA SER A 179 -31.86 56.50 43.40
C SER A 179 -31.57 57.95 43.71
N VAL A 180 -30.61 58.56 43.02
CA VAL A 180 -30.34 60.03 43.16
C VAL A 180 -31.51 60.82 42.54
N LEU A 181 -31.90 60.48 41.33
CA LEU A 181 -33.03 61.17 40.64
C LEU A 181 -34.34 61.02 41.41
N GLN A 182 -34.62 59.86 41.96
CA GLN A 182 -35.81 59.64 42.81
C GLN A 182 -35.84 60.61 44.02
N ARG A 183 -34.72 60.76 44.70
CA ARG A 183 -34.60 61.71 45.83
C ARG A 183 -34.76 63.16 45.34
N ASP A 184 -34.20 63.49 44.19
CA ASP A 184 -34.38 64.85 43.64
C ASP A 184 -35.84 65.10 43.23
N MET A 185 -36.53 64.10 42.63
CA MET A 185 -37.97 64.21 42.35
C MET A 185 -38.80 64.41 43.60
N GLU A 186 -38.56 63.65 44.66
CA GLU A 186 -39.24 63.80 45.97
C GLU A 186 -39.06 65.20 46.57
N ARG A 187 -37.82 65.75 46.42
CA ARG A 187 -37.53 67.13 46.86
C ARG A 187 -38.27 68.19 46.07
N ILE A 188 -38.35 68.01 44.73
CA ILE A 188 -39.09 68.90 43.85
C ILE A 188 -40.61 68.76 44.11
N GLU A 189 -41.17 67.59 44.25
CA GLU A 189 -42.56 67.35 44.62
C GLU A 189 -42.95 67.98 45.96
N GLN A 190 -42.05 67.83 46.92
CA GLN A 190 -42.26 68.49 48.20
C GLN A 190 -42.27 70.00 48.09
N ALA A 191 -41.32 70.57 47.34
CA ALA A 191 -41.31 72.00 47.05
C ALA A 191 -42.56 72.50 46.33
N LEU A 192 -43.06 71.72 45.36
CA LEU A 192 -44.31 72.04 44.66
C LEU A 192 -45.53 72.00 45.53
N SER A 193 -45.63 71.08 46.49
CA SER A 193 -46.72 70.99 47.40
C SER A 193 -46.73 72.13 48.40
N MET A 194 -45.59 72.74 48.73
CA MET A 194 -45.45 73.87 49.64
C MET A 194 -45.67 75.21 48.92
N MET A 195 -45.73 75.26 47.59
CA MET A 195 -45.88 76.52 46.84
C MET A 195 -47.20 77.28 47.11
N GLU A 196 -48.21 76.67 47.72
CA GLU A 196 -49.43 77.34 48.16
C GLU A 196 -49.27 78.07 49.52
N GLU A 197 -48.20 77.73 50.30
CA GLU A 197 -48.02 78.27 51.63
C GLU A 197 -46.70 79.03 51.85
N VAL A 198 -45.73 79.01 50.93
CA VAL A 198 -44.37 79.51 51.14
C VAL A 198 -43.95 80.61 50.16
N SER A 199 -43.15 81.57 50.61
CA SER A 199 -42.63 82.74 49.85
C SER A 199 -41.80 82.23 48.63
N LEU A 200 -42.02 82.88 47.44
CA LEU A 200 -41.28 82.63 46.16
C LEU A 200 -39.75 82.62 46.29
N LEU A 201 -39.20 83.29 47.31
CA LEU A 201 -37.76 83.38 47.60
C LEU A 201 -37.08 82.06 47.97
N GLU A 202 -37.82 81.10 48.64
CA GLU A 202 -37.27 79.80 49.05
C GLU A 202 -37.25 78.83 47.90
N VAL A 203 -38.14 78.91 46.88
CA VAL A 203 -38.18 78.07 45.69
C VAL A 203 -37.06 78.43 44.68
N GLU A 204 -36.70 79.71 44.64
CA GLU A 204 -35.57 80.15 43.78
C GLU A 204 -34.20 79.63 44.24
N SER A 205 -34.06 79.18 45.46
CA SER A 205 -32.84 78.57 45.99
C SER A 205 -32.67 77.05 45.71
N LEU A 206 -33.70 76.39 45.15
CA LEU A 206 -33.58 75.00 44.78
C LEU A 206 -32.78 74.86 43.50
N ASP A 207 -31.66 74.21 43.59
CA ASP A 207 -30.87 73.87 42.42
C ASP A 207 -31.59 72.70 41.66
N ILE A 208 -32.37 73.08 40.63
CA ILE A 208 -33.17 72.14 39.81
C ILE A 208 -32.33 71.51 38.65
N ARG A 209 -31.04 71.79 38.61
CA ARG A 209 -30.16 71.17 37.60
C ARG A 209 -30.02 69.69 37.86
N PRO A 210 -30.05 68.84 36.77
CA PRO A 210 -29.85 67.41 36.94
C PRO A 210 -28.54 67.14 37.67
N SER A 211 -28.61 66.56 38.86
CA SER A 211 -27.42 66.20 39.66
C SER A 211 -26.63 65.01 39.14
N VAL A 212 -27.19 64.31 38.15
CA VAL A 212 -26.61 63.08 37.58
C VAL A 212 -26.55 63.18 36.08
N CYS A 213 -25.33 63.24 35.57
CA CYS A 213 -25.08 63.00 34.13
C CYS A 213 -24.77 61.52 33.98
N VAL A 214 -25.78 60.73 33.64
CA VAL A 214 -25.57 59.30 33.30
C VAL A 214 -25.08 59.25 31.87
N GLU A 215 -23.77 59.01 31.71
CA GLU A 215 -23.21 58.71 30.37
C GLU A 215 -23.93 57.48 29.82
N THR A 216 -24.68 57.65 28.76
CA THR A 216 -25.34 56.54 28.04
C THR A 216 -24.28 55.71 27.33
N GLN A 217 -23.84 54.64 27.93
CA GLN A 217 -23.05 53.63 27.21
C GLN A 217 -23.92 52.93 26.18
N PRO A 218 -23.37 52.58 25.00
CA PRO A 218 -24.15 51.84 24.01
C PRO A 218 -24.60 50.51 24.55
N ALA A 219 -25.83 50.14 24.26
CA ALA A 219 -26.40 48.84 24.71
C ALA A 219 -25.50 47.68 24.23
N PHE A 220 -25.36 46.68 25.11
CA PHE A 220 -24.61 45.49 24.79
C PHE A 220 -25.21 44.79 23.54
N ASP A 221 -24.36 44.58 22.52
CA ASP A 221 -24.79 44.03 21.25
C ASP A 221 -24.66 42.49 21.29
N LEU A 222 -25.76 41.81 21.57
CA LEU A 222 -25.87 40.36 21.60
C LEU A 222 -25.66 39.71 20.23
N GLU A 223 -26.03 40.40 19.15
CA GLU A 223 -25.83 39.85 17.80
C GLU A 223 -24.36 39.83 17.44
N ARG A 224 -23.68 40.92 17.71
CA ARG A 224 -22.22 41.01 17.55
C ARG A 224 -21.48 39.99 18.41
N TYR A 225 -21.94 39.75 19.65
CA TYR A 225 -21.37 38.72 20.50
C TYR A 225 -21.57 37.33 19.90
N ARG A 226 -22.77 37.01 19.39
CA ARG A 226 -23.11 35.76 18.71
C ARG A 226 -22.25 35.58 17.45
N ASP A 227 -22.14 36.62 16.60
CA ASP A 227 -21.40 36.57 15.34
C ASP A 227 -19.88 36.39 15.58
N SER A 228 -19.35 36.97 16.66
CA SER A 228 -17.93 36.84 17.00
C SER A 228 -17.54 35.43 17.48
N HIS A 229 -18.49 34.62 17.90
CA HIS A 229 -18.28 33.25 18.39
C HIS A 229 -18.94 32.18 17.49
N GLY A 230 -19.64 32.61 16.45
CA GLY A 230 -20.19 31.75 15.39
C GLY A 230 -19.18 31.50 14.27
N GLY A 231 -19.66 31.23 13.08
CA GLY A 231 -18.85 31.07 11.90
C GLY A 231 -18.56 29.61 11.54
N PRO A 232 -17.51 29.33 10.77
CA PRO A 232 -17.18 27.97 10.31
C PRO A 232 -16.45 27.19 11.40
N LEU A 233 -17.15 26.84 12.51
CA LEU A 233 -16.59 26.25 13.73
C LEU A 233 -15.75 25.00 13.43
N GLN A 234 -16.23 24.10 12.58
CA GLN A 234 -15.46 22.89 12.21
C GLN A 234 -14.13 23.22 11.55
N TYR A 235 -14.09 24.25 10.69
CA TYR A 235 -12.85 24.68 10.05
C TYR A 235 -11.88 25.33 11.06
N ILE A 236 -12.40 26.13 12.00
CA ILE A 236 -11.62 26.78 13.05
C ILE A 236 -10.98 25.72 13.96
N PHE A 237 -11.76 24.72 14.40
CA PHE A 237 -11.25 23.63 15.23
C PHE A 237 -10.25 22.76 14.48
N TRP A 238 -10.52 22.43 13.22
CA TRP A 238 -9.59 21.70 12.38
C TRP A 238 -8.24 22.43 12.25
N ARG A 239 -8.24 23.75 12.03
CA ARG A 239 -7.01 24.56 12.01
C ARG A 239 -6.25 24.55 13.33
N GLN A 240 -6.93 24.55 14.44
CA GLN A 240 -6.31 24.45 15.77
C GLN A 240 -5.69 23.09 15.98
N MET A 241 -6.40 22.02 15.63
CA MET A 241 -5.92 20.63 15.73
C MET A 241 -4.67 20.37 14.89
N LEU A 242 -4.54 20.97 13.70
CA LEU A 242 -3.40 20.77 12.82
C LEU A 242 -2.05 21.11 13.48
N ARG A 243 -2.03 21.97 14.48
CA ARG A 243 -0.80 22.29 15.23
C ARG A 243 -0.39 21.19 16.23
N SER A 244 -1.31 20.33 16.57
CA SER A 244 -1.11 19.24 17.54
C SER A 244 -0.99 17.88 16.85
N ILE A 245 -1.37 17.76 15.57
CA ILE A 245 -1.25 16.51 14.79
C ILE A 245 0.22 16.31 14.38
N CYS A 246 0.75 15.11 14.60
CA CYS A 246 2.10 14.74 14.20
C CYS A 246 2.06 13.47 13.30
N PRO A 247 2.68 13.51 12.10
CA PRO A 247 3.34 14.66 11.51
C PRO A 247 2.34 15.64 10.89
N ALA A 248 2.47 16.92 11.22
CA ALA A 248 1.87 17.97 10.41
C ALA A 248 2.70 18.15 9.12
N PRO A 249 2.10 18.58 8.00
CA PRO A 249 2.87 18.89 6.81
C PRO A 249 3.92 19.95 7.07
N THR A 250 5.17 19.60 6.82
CA THR A 250 6.32 20.48 7.05
C THR A 250 6.45 21.48 5.89
N PRO A 251 6.40 22.78 6.13
CA PRO A 251 6.63 23.77 5.09
C PRO A 251 8.10 23.76 4.68
N LEU A 252 8.36 23.47 3.40
CA LEU A 252 9.70 23.46 2.83
C LEU A 252 9.91 24.63 1.88
N THR A 253 11.19 24.99 1.72
CA THR A 253 11.70 25.88 0.67
C THR A 253 12.93 25.25 0.03
N PHE A 254 13.15 25.50 -1.26
CA PHE A 254 14.37 25.10 -1.94
C PHE A 254 15.57 25.93 -1.44
N ASP A 255 16.74 25.29 -1.38
CA ASP A 255 18.00 25.99 -1.07
C ASP A 255 18.75 26.34 -2.38
N PRO A 256 18.74 27.63 -2.79
CA PRO A 256 19.43 28.08 -4.01
C PRO A 256 20.96 27.88 -3.96
N GLU A 257 21.56 27.78 -2.76
CA GLU A 257 23.00 27.56 -2.63
C GLU A 257 23.39 26.12 -2.95
N SER A 258 22.50 25.14 -2.71
CA SER A 258 22.73 23.75 -3.08
C SER A 258 22.42 23.47 -4.55
N ALA A 259 21.67 24.32 -5.21
CA ALA A 259 21.09 24.08 -6.51
C ALA A 259 22.07 24.04 -7.67
N HIS A 260 21.85 23.14 -8.63
CA HIS A 260 22.55 23.17 -9.92
C HIS A 260 22.33 24.53 -10.65
N PRO A 261 23.35 25.08 -11.35
CA PRO A 261 23.26 26.41 -11.99
C PRO A 261 22.14 26.58 -13.03
N SER A 262 21.59 25.50 -13.59
CA SER A 262 20.46 25.56 -14.53
C SER A 262 19.08 25.71 -13.85
N LEU A 263 19.02 25.65 -12.53
CA LEU A 263 17.77 25.75 -11.79
C LEU A 263 17.40 27.21 -11.47
N VAL A 264 16.12 27.52 -11.66
CA VAL A 264 15.53 28.83 -11.36
C VAL A 264 14.34 28.63 -10.43
N PHE A 265 14.23 29.53 -9.46
CA PHE A 265 13.25 29.45 -8.37
C PHE A 265 12.22 30.57 -8.45
N SER A 266 11.03 30.30 -7.92
CA SER A 266 10.06 31.35 -7.57
C SER A 266 10.61 32.27 -6.46
N ARG A 267 10.02 33.45 -6.31
CA ARG A 267 10.44 34.42 -5.28
C ARG A 267 10.31 33.86 -3.85
N ASP A 268 9.33 33.00 -3.62
CA ASP A 268 9.06 32.38 -2.31
C ASP A 268 9.77 31.03 -2.12
N LEU A 269 10.65 30.66 -3.08
CA LEU A 269 11.46 29.42 -3.06
C LEU A 269 10.63 28.13 -2.95
N THR A 270 9.38 28.12 -3.43
CA THR A 270 8.52 26.94 -3.42
C THR A 270 8.35 26.30 -4.79
N ALA A 271 8.76 26.97 -5.86
CA ALA A 271 8.76 26.40 -7.21
C ALA A 271 10.17 26.39 -7.79
N VAL A 272 10.49 25.34 -8.53
CA VAL A 272 11.77 25.18 -9.24
C VAL A 272 11.52 24.72 -10.67
N THR A 273 12.26 25.32 -11.59
CA THR A 273 12.23 24.99 -13.03
C THR A 273 13.65 24.87 -13.56
N GLU A 274 13.90 23.91 -14.44
CA GLU A 274 15.15 23.80 -15.15
C GLU A 274 15.12 24.67 -16.41
N ARG A 275 16.21 25.38 -16.66
CA ARG A 275 16.46 26.16 -17.88
C ARG A 275 17.66 25.58 -18.62
N ASN A 276 17.55 25.47 -19.93
CA ASN A 276 18.61 24.94 -20.82
C ASN A 276 19.94 25.73 -20.79
N ARG A 277 20.00 26.86 -20.10
CA ARG A 277 21.21 27.68 -19.96
C ARG A 277 21.52 27.90 -18.48
N PRO A 278 22.72 27.50 -18.03
CA PRO A 278 23.17 27.79 -16.67
C PRO A 278 23.22 29.30 -16.42
N CYS A 279 22.76 29.72 -15.25
CA CYS A 279 22.92 31.10 -14.77
C CYS A 279 24.35 31.25 -14.19
N ALA A 280 24.89 32.44 -14.28
CA ALA A 280 26.09 32.79 -13.54
C ALA A 280 25.75 32.86 -12.04
N VAL A 281 26.12 31.85 -11.29
CA VAL A 281 25.93 31.76 -9.84
C VAL A 281 27.27 31.65 -9.15
N PRO A 282 27.44 32.15 -7.92
CA PRO A 282 28.68 32.00 -7.18
C PRO A 282 29.05 30.50 -7.02
N SER A 283 30.33 30.22 -7.15
CA SER A 283 30.85 28.88 -6.86
C SER A 283 30.70 28.58 -5.36
N SER A 284 30.14 27.41 -5.03
CA SER A 284 29.98 26.96 -3.65
C SER A 284 30.22 25.46 -3.57
N PRO A 285 30.92 24.97 -2.56
CA PRO A 285 31.09 23.53 -2.32
C PRO A 285 29.75 22.83 -1.98
N ARG A 286 28.72 23.59 -1.61
CA ARG A 286 27.37 23.10 -1.33
C ARG A 286 26.57 22.79 -2.58
N ARG A 287 27.03 23.26 -3.76
CA ARG A 287 26.27 23.25 -5.01
C ARG A 287 26.45 21.94 -5.79
N PHE A 288 25.34 21.37 -6.28
CA PHE A 288 25.40 20.30 -7.26
C PHE A 288 25.93 20.82 -8.60
N LEU A 289 26.99 20.18 -9.11
CA LEU A 289 27.69 20.64 -10.31
C LEU A 289 27.34 19.82 -11.56
N GLN A 290 27.08 18.52 -11.43
CA GLN A 290 26.91 17.59 -12.55
C GLN A 290 25.46 17.18 -12.81
N CYS A 291 24.64 17.20 -11.78
CA CYS A 291 23.24 16.77 -11.83
C CYS A 291 22.29 17.92 -11.49
N VAL A 292 21.15 17.96 -12.16
CA VAL A 292 20.12 19.01 -11.97
C VAL A 292 19.35 18.75 -10.67
N ASN A 293 20.07 18.82 -9.56
CA ASN A 293 19.59 18.54 -8.21
C ASN A 293 19.55 19.79 -7.35
N VAL A 294 18.70 19.76 -6.33
CA VAL A 294 18.60 20.77 -5.28
C VAL A 294 18.11 20.11 -3.99
N LEU A 295 18.53 20.63 -2.86
CA LEU A 295 18.03 20.27 -1.52
C LEU A 295 17.02 21.31 -1.03
N SER A 296 16.30 20.97 0.05
CA SER A 296 15.56 21.97 0.81
C SER A 296 16.48 22.80 1.70
N SER A 297 16.01 23.98 2.10
CA SER A 297 16.66 24.79 3.14
C SER A 297 16.53 24.15 4.54
N GLN A 298 15.52 23.32 4.73
CA GLN A 298 15.28 22.60 5.97
C GLN A 298 16.02 21.27 5.95
N THR A 299 16.59 20.91 7.11
CA THR A 299 17.24 19.61 7.36
C THR A 299 16.68 18.99 8.65
N PHE A 300 16.71 17.69 8.74
CA PHE A 300 16.11 16.94 9.86
C PHE A 300 17.15 15.96 10.44
N ASP A 301 17.16 15.82 11.74
CA ASP A 301 18.00 14.86 12.49
C ASP A 301 17.16 13.99 13.44
N ASN A 302 15.94 14.37 13.71
CA ASN A 302 15.03 13.66 14.61
C ASN A 302 13.55 13.89 14.22
N GLY A 303 12.64 13.15 14.85
CA GLY A 303 11.20 13.32 14.71
C GLY A 303 10.62 12.70 13.43
N LYS A 304 9.37 13.06 13.17
CA LYS A 304 8.57 12.63 12.02
C LYS A 304 8.20 13.83 11.16
N HIS A 305 8.47 13.73 9.88
CA HIS A 305 8.29 14.83 8.93
C HIS A 305 7.50 14.34 7.72
N TYR A 306 6.59 15.16 7.22
CA TYR A 306 5.81 14.89 6.01
C TYR A 306 5.77 16.13 5.14
N TRP A 307 5.95 15.96 3.84
CA TRP A 307 5.79 17.04 2.86
C TRP A 307 5.27 16.49 1.53
N GLU A 308 4.73 17.36 0.72
CA GLU A 308 4.18 17.03 -0.59
C GLU A 308 4.87 17.80 -1.70
N VAL A 309 5.10 17.13 -2.81
CA VAL A 309 5.74 17.69 -4.00
C VAL A 309 4.81 17.52 -5.19
N TRP A 310 4.41 18.62 -5.79
CA TRP A 310 3.67 18.61 -7.05
C TRP A 310 4.65 18.40 -8.20
N VAL A 311 4.52 17.29 -8.89
CA VAL A 311 5.31 16.90 -10.06
C VAL A 311 4.54 17.06 -11.38
N GLY A 312 3.22 17.25 -11.30
CA GLY A 312 2.33 17.56 -12.42
C GLY A 312 2.40 16.55 -13.55
N THR A 313 2.76 17.03 -14.73
CA THR A 313 2.90 16.23 -15.96
C THR A 313 4.34 16.04 -16.41
N LYS A 314 5.31 16.23 -15.52
CA LYS A 314 6.72 16.03 -15.83
C LYS A 314 6.97 14.61 -16.34
N THR A 315 7.85 14.49 -17.31
CA THR A 315 8.19 13.21 -17.96
C THR A 315 9.30 12.46 -17.24
N LYS A 316 10.11 13.17 -16.45
CA LYS A 316 11.18 12.64 -15.62
C LYS A 316 11.46 13.54 -14.43
N TRP A 317 11.76 12.92 -13.30
CA TRP A 317 12.17 13.57 -12.06
C TRP A 317 12.80 12.52 -11.12
N ASP A 318 13.55 12.99 -10.12
CA ASP A 318 13.90 12.23 -8.92
C ASP A 318 13.53 13.06 -7.69
N LEU A 319 12.97 12.46 -6.66
CA LEU A 319 12.65 13.14 -5.40
C LEU A 319 12.68 12.18 -4.21
N GLY A 320 12.91 12.71 -3.02
CA GLY A 320 12.95 11.94 -1.79
C GLY A 320 13.80 12.60 -0.72
N VAL A 321 14.73 11.84 -0.16
CA VAL A 321 15.63 12.27 0.91
C VAL A 321 17.07 11.96 0.51
N ALA A 322 18.01 12.84 0.89
CA ALA A 322 19.44 12.61 0.82
C ALA A 322 20.08 12.83 2.20
N ALA A 323 21.20 12.19 2.45
CA ALA A 323 22.06 12.55 3.58
C ALA A 323 22.68 13.95 3.32
N GLU A 324 22.98 14.69 4.38
CA GLU A 324 23.52 16.06 4.24
C GLU A 324 24.93 16.06 3.61
N ASP A 325 25.70 15.02 3.87
CA ASP A 325 27.10 14.86 3.47
C ASP A 325 27.31 14.23 2.09
N VAL A 326 26.24 14.07 1.29
CA VAL A 326 26.34 13.49 -0.06
C VAL A 326 27.29 14.29 -0.96
N ASP A 327 28.01 13.57 -1.84
CA ASP A 327 28.85 14.19 -2.86
C ASP A 327 28.01 15.00 -3.86
N ARG A 328 28.26 16.29 -3.93
CA ARG A 328 27.56 17.25 -4.81
C ARG A 328 28.37 17.63 -6.05
N ALA A 329 29.67 17.34 -6.05
CA ALA A 329 30.57 17.68 -7.14
C ALA A 329 30.54 16.67 -8.28
N ALA A 330 30.46 15.38 -7.95
CA ALA A 330 30.47 14.28 -8.93
C ALA A 330 29.06 13.87 -9.38
N LYS A 331 29.00 13.16 -10.50
CA LYS A 331 27.80 12.43 -10.93
C LYS A 331 27.69 11.13 -10.14
N VAL A 332 26.90 11.14 -9.10
CA VAL A 332 26.70 9.99 -8.21
C VAL A 332 25.42 9.24 -8.59
N LYS A 333 25.43 7.90 -8.52
CA LYS A 333 24.24 7.08 -8.64
C LYS A 333 23.36 7.32 -7.40
N LEU A 334 22.07 7.66 -7.63
CA LEU A 334 21.10 7.76 -6.54
C LEU A 334 20.77 6.36 -6.04
N CYS A 335 21.24 6.01 -4.85
CA CYS A 335 20.97 4.75 -4.16
C CYS A 335 21.30 4.90 -2.66
N PRO A 336 20.76 4.03 -1.79
CA PRO A 336 20.99 4.09 -0.34
C PRO A 336 22.47 4.05 0.05
N GLU A 337 23.28 3.29 -0.67
CA GLU A 337 24.73 3.16 -0.43
C GLU A 337 25.50 4.49 -0.61
N ASN A 338 24.92 5.41 -1.39
CA ASN A 338 25.45 6.76 -1.62
C ASN A 338 24.68 7.85 -0.85
N GLY A 339 23.84 7.47 0.12
CA GLY A 339 23.06 8.40 0.94
C GLY A 339 21.81 8.96 0.27
N TYR A 340 21.19 8.26 -0.69
CA TYR A 340 19.97 8.71 -1.36
C TYR A 340 18.85 7.68 -1.24
N TRP A 341 17.69 8.12 -0.76
CA TRP A 341 16.46 7.34 -0.65
C TRP A 341 15.39 8.04 -1.46
N THR A 342 15.30 7.69 -2.76
CA THR A 342 14.51 8.47 -3.72
C THR A 342 13.62 7.60 -4.59
N LEU A 343 12.53 8.18 -5.06
CA LEU A 343 11.76 7.68 -6.20
C LEU A 343 12.20 8.40 -7.47
N ARG A 344 12.01 7.71 -8.57
CA ARG A 344 12.39 8.16 -9.91
C ARG A 344 11.28 7.91 -10.91
N LEU A 345 10.99 8.91 -11.74
CA LEU A 345 10.21 8.76 -12.97
C LEU A 345 11.12 8.86 -14.18
N ARG A 346 10.94 7.94 -15.14
CA ARG A 346 11.56 7.99 -16.47
C ARG A 346 10.53 7.62 -17.53
N ASN A 347 10.75 8.10 -18.75
CA ASN A 347 9.91 7.78 -19.90
C ASN A 347 8.40 7.95 -19.67
N ARG A 348 8.00 8.96 -18.86
CA ARG A 348 6.60 9.31 -18.48
C ARG A 348 5.86 8.25 -17.65
N THR A 349 6.24 6.98 -17.69
CA THR A 349 5.45 5.87 -17.13
C THR A 349 6.26 4.90 -16.27
N GLU A 350 7.57 5.03 -16.26
CA GLU A 350 8.45 4.11 -15.54
C GLU A 350 8.84 4.69 -14.19
N TYR A 351 8.17 4.20 -13.16
CA TYR A 351 8.44 4.57 -11.77
C TYR A 351 9.35 3.55 -11.11
N TRP A 352 10.35 4.03 -10.39
CA TRP A 352 11.34 3.18 -9.72
C TRP A 352 11.68 3.72 -8.33
N ALA A 353 11.85 2.83 -7.36
CA ALA A 353 12.62 3.13 -6.15
C ALA A 353 14.11 2.87 -6.45
N THR A 354 14.95 3.81 -6.03
CA THR A 354 16.39 3.79 -6.36
C THR A 354 17.20 2.89 -5.42
N THR A 355 16.73 1.68 -5.18
CA THR A 355 17.44 0.62 -4.46
C THR A 355 18.53 -0.03 -5.31
N THR A 356 19.32 -0.97 -4.75
CA THR A 356 20.29 -1.78 -5.48
C THR A 356 20.01 -3.27 -5.27
N PRO A 357 19.42 -3.98 -6.26
CA PRO A 357 18.90 -3.50 -7.55
C PRO A 357 17.67 -2.60 -7.43
N GLY A 358 17.43 -1.73 -8.43
CA GLY A 358 16.26 -0.85 -8.45
C GLY A 358 14.93 -1.62 -8.52
N VAL A 359 13.94 -1.18 -7.78
CA VAL A 359 12.59 -1.78 -7.74
C VAL A 359 11.64 -0.99 -8.62
N ARG A 360 11.05 -1.65 -9.62
CA ARG A 360 10.01 -1.04 -10.47
C ARG A 360 8.69 -0.95 -9.71
N LEU A 361 8.06 0.22 -9.77
CA LEU A 361 6.80 0.51 -9.11
C LEU A 361 5.67 0.52 -10.14
N ALA A 362 4.48 0.13 -9.71
CA ALA A 362 3.26 0.16 -10.51
C ALA A 362 2.17 0.95 -9.78
N PRO A 363 2.21 2.29 -9.76
CA PRO A 363 1.18 3.09 -9.14
C PRO A 363 -0.16 2.87 -9.88
N ARG A 364 -1.28 2.93 -9.15
CA ARG A 364 -2.63 2.73 -9.72
C ARG A 364 -2.97 3.76 -10.80
N ARG A 365 -2.43 4.95 -10.66
CA ARG A 365 -2.50 6.07 -11.61
C ARG A 365 -1.18 6.85 -11.59
N PRO A 366 -0.83 7.60 -12.63
CA PRO A 366 0.33 8.48 -12.59
C PRO A 366 0.17 9.54 -11.49
N PRO A 367 0.99 9.53 -10.42
CA PRO A 367 0.90 10.52 -9.36
C PRO A 367 1.25 11.92 -9.90
N ARG A 368 0.37 12.89 -9.66
CA ARG A 368 0.65 14.32 -9.92
C ARG A 368 1.27 15.01 -8.72
N LYS A 369 1.09 14.44 -7.56
CA LYS A 369 1.61 14.93 -6.30
C LYS A 369 2.13 13.74 -5.49
N VAL A 370 3.36 13.82 -5.01
CA VAL A 370 4.01 12.77 -4.22
C VAL A 370 4.18 13.26 -2.81
N GLY A 371 3.67 12.50 -1.84
CA GLY A 371 3.92 12.68 -0.43
C GLY A 371 5.16 11.91 0.00
N VAL A 372 6.00 12.53 0.82
CA VAL A 372 7.19 11.93 1.41
C VAL A 372 7.07 12.00 2.93
N PHE A 373 7.18 10.86 3.57
CA PHE A 373 7.19 10.71 5.02
C PHE A 373 8.55 10.21 5.48
N LEU A 374 9.21 10.97 6.31
CA LEU A 374 10.48 10.63 6.96
C LEU A 374 10.23 10.40 8.44
N ASP A 375 10.56 9.22 8.94
CA ASP A 375 10.64 8.92 10.36
C ASP A 375 12.12 8.69 10.73
N CYS A 376 12.73 9.70 11.36
CA CYS A 376 14.14 9.64 11.73
C CYS A 376 14.42 8.61 12.84
N GLN A 377 13.43 8.31 13.69
CA GLN A 377 13.58 7.36 14.80
C GLN A 377 13.47 5.90 14.32
N GLU A 378 12.47 5.63 13.48
CA GLU A 378 12.29 4.31 12.88
C GLU A 378 13.25 4.04 11.70
N GLY A 379 13.98 5.06 11.24
CA GLY A 379 14.88 4.95 10.09
C GLY A 379 14.11 4.54 8.83
N THR A 380 13.01 5.24 8.52
CA THR A 380 12.19 4.93 7.33
C THR A 380 11.89 6.18 6.50
N VAL A 381 11.87 5.99 5.17
CA VAL A 381 11.36 6.98 4.21
C VAL A 381 10.27 6.34 3.38
N ALA A 382 9.03 6.78 3.55
CA ALA A 382 7.88 6.25 2.85
C ALA A 382 7.32 7.27 1.84
N PHE A 383 6.82 6.76 0.72
CA PHE A 383 6.27 7.55 -0.39
C PHE A 383 4.83 7.19 -0.65
N PHE A 384 4.02 8.20 -0.95
CA PHE A 384 2.58 8.07 -1.20
C PHE A 384 2.17 8.89 -2.44
N ASP A 385 1.14 8.43 -3.17
CA ASP A 385 0.39 9.33 -4.05
C ASP A 385 -0.43 10.27 -3.15
N ALA A 386 -0.03 11.54 -3.02
CA ALA A 386 -0.71 12.49 -2.15
C ALA A 386 -2.12 12.91 -2.64
N GLY A 387 -2.60 12.35 -3.75
CA GLY A 387 -3.97 12.54 -4.22
C GLY A 387 -4.99 11.61 -3.56
N ASP A 388 -4.57 10.43 -3.10
CA ASP A 388 -5.43 9.43 -2.44
C ASP A 388 -4.74 8.71 -1.27
N MET A 389 -3.52 9.14 -0.91
CA MET A 389 -2.67 8.56 0.12
C MET A 389 -2.33 7.08 -0.10
N SER A 390 -2.43 6.58 -1.35
CA SER A 390 -1.99 5.23 -1.67
C SER A 390 -0.47 5.11 -1.55
N HIS A 391 -0.02 4.06 -0.88
CA HIS A 391 1.40 3.77 -0.66
C HIS A 391 2.09 3.42 -1.98
N LEU A 392 3.26 4.02 -2.23
CA LEU A 392 4.10 3.77 -3.39
C LEU A 392 5.31 2.89 -3.05
N PHE A 393 6.08 3.26 -2.02
CA PHE A 393 7.26 2.52 -1.58
C PHE A 393 7.73 2.98 -0.20
N THR A 394 8.42 2.10 0.54
CA THR A 394 9.10 2.45 1.80
C THR A 394 10.53 1.94 1.78
N PHE A 395 11.49 2.82 2.01
CA PHE A 395 12.85 2.47 2.38
C PHE A 395 12.92 2.21 3.87
N HIS A 396 13.56 1.13 4.26
CA HIS A 396 13.84 0.76 5.64
C HIS A 396 15.34 0.86 5.90
N GLN A 397 15.72 0.88 7.19
CA GLN A 397 17.12 0.99 7.62
C GLN A 397 17.81 2.24 7.04
N VAL A 398 17.05 3.32 6.94
CA VAL A 398 17.57 4.62 6.52
C VAL A 398 18.40 5.20 7.66
N SER A 399 19.66 5.53 7.39
CA SER A 399 20.57 6.04 8.41
C SER A 399 21.45 7.14 7.84
N ALA A 400 21.37 8.33 8.43
CA ALA A 400 22.25 9.46 8.21
C ALA A 400 22.28 10.33 9.49
N GLU A 401 23.33 11.14 9.68
CA GLU A 401 23.36 12.10 10.80
C GLU A 401 22.30 13.17 10.63
N ARG A 402 22.12 13.64 9.39
CA ARG A 402 21.10 14.64 9.03
C ARG A 402 20.51 14.31 7.66
N TYR A 403 19.23 14.54 7.53
CA TYR A 403 18.43 14.26 6.35
C TYR A 403 18.01 15.55 5.67
N CYS A 404 18.20 15.62 4.35
CA CYS A 404 17.79 16.73 3.52
C CYS A 404 16.71 16.26 2.53
N PRO A 405 15.54 16.90 2.47
CA PRO A 405 14.64 16.70 1.33
C PRO A 405 15.36 17.00 0.02
N PHE A 406 15.27 16.04 -0.91
CA PHE A 406 16.04 16.01 -2.16
C PHE A 406 15.12 16.06 -3.37
N PHE A 407 15.51 16.86 -4.38
CA PHE A 407 14.71 17.07 -5.60
C PHE A 407 15.62 17.16 -6.82
N SER A 408 15.15 16.58 -7.93
CA SER A 408 15.75 16.74 -9.25
C SER A 408 14.65 16.92 -10.29
N THR A 409 14.68 18.03 -10.98
CA THR A 409 13.80 18.29 -12.12
C THR A 409 14.22 17.50 -13.36
N CYS A 410 15.44 16.96 -13.34
CA CYS A 410 16.17 16.47 -14.50
C CYS A 410 16.30 17.54 -15.61
N PHE A 411 17.12 17.27 -16.65
CA PHE A 411 17.20 18.15 -17.80
C PHE A 411 15.92 18.11 -18.64
N SER A 412 15.62 19.20 -19.33
CA SER A 412 14.54 19.24 -20.32
C SER A 412 14.88 18.32 -21.50
N ASP A 413 13.87 17.59 -22.01
CA ASP A 413 13.98 16.74 -23.19
C ASP A 413 13.37 17.46 -24.38
N GLY A 414 14.15 18.29 -25.08
CA GLY A 414 13.69 18.98 -26.27
C GLY A 414 12.41 19.82 -26.09
N GLY A 415 12.15 20.29 -24.88
CA GLY A 415 10.98 21.08 -24.52
C GLY A 415 9.87 20.34 -23.79
N GLU A 416 9.97 19.04 -23.57
CA GLU A 416 8.88 18.26 -22.95
C GLU A 416 8.87 18.24 -21.42
N ASN A 417 10.03 18.29 -20.75
CA ASN A 417 10.13 18.21 -19.27
C ASN A 417 10.25 19.59 -18.59
N VAL A 418 9.70 20.65 -19.20
CA VAL A 418 9.85 22.05 -18.76
C VAL A 418 8.93 22.45 -17.61
N ALA A 419 7.91 21.65 -17.30
CA ALA A 419 6.98 21.96 -16.23
C ALA A 419 7.70 22.13 -14.88
N PRO A 420 7.36 23.16 -14.08
CA PRO A 420 7.94 23.36 -12.77
C PRO A 420 7.57 22.24 -11.79
N MET A 421 8.42 22.05 -10.79
CA MET A 421 8.13 21.25 -9.59
C MET A 421 7.80 22.22 -8.46
N TYR A 422 6.77 21.91 -7.66
CA TYR A 422 6.34 22.77 -6.54
C TYR A 422 6.40 22.01 -5.22
N LEU A 423 6.88 22.68 -4.19
CA LEU A 423 6.69 22.29 -2.81
C LEU A 423 5.30 22.75 -2.37
N CYS A 424 4.43 21.82 -2.05
CA CYS A 424 3.07 22.15 -1.65
C CYS A 424 3.08 22.76 -0.23
N ARG A 425 2.53 23.94 -0.11
CA ARG A 425 2.18 24.51 1.19
C ARG A 425 0.73 24.14 1.45
N LEU A 426 0.47 23.36 2.47
CA LEU A 426 -0.84 23.44 3.09
C LEU A 426 -0.89 24.81 3.74
N SER A 427 -1.64 25.74 3.15
CA SER A 427 -1.94 27.02 3.78
C SER A 427 -2.77 26.74 5.03
N LEU A 428 -2.09 26.75 6.16
CA LEU A 428 -2.68 26.67 7.49
C LEU A 428 -3.26 28.02 7.88
#